data_8e0e847100fa757631c7cedfb98cce6a
#
_entry.id   8e0e847100fa757631c7cedfb98cce6a
#
_cell.length_a   1.000
_cell.length_b   1.000
_cell.length_c   1.000
_cell.angle_alpha   90.00
_cell.angle_beta   90.00
_cell.angle_gamma   90.00
#
_symmetry.space_group_name_H-M   'P 1'
#
loop_
_entity.id
_entity.type
_entity.pdbx_description
1 polymer ?
#
loop_
_entity_poly.entity_id
_entity_poly.type
_entity_poly.pdbx_seq_one_letter_code
_entity_poly.pdbx_strand_id
1 'polypeptide(L)'
;RRNIMRSDKIKKGIDTAPHRSLLYALGLDDNDLDKPLIGIANSANDIIPGHKHLDRIKDAVEHGITASGGTALTFSTIGVCDGIAMGHSGMHYSLASREIIADSVEAVVNGHQLDGLVLIPNCDKIVPGMMMAAARLDIPAVVISGGPMEHGSHCGEAIDLHNVFEAVGSVNSGSMDEEELDQIARSACPGVGSCAGMFTANSMNSLAEVLGLALPGNGTIPAVKADRIRLAKAAGRSVMRMVEEDIRPSDILTKEAFENAITVDMSLGCSTNTALHLPAIAHEAGIELPLDKFNEISDQVPHICSLTPAGKNHMENLNTAGGIHAVINELAKGDLINLDTLSVTGQTLEEDLKSINFVDHEIIRSLDNPYHQRGGLAILKGNLAPEGSVVKRAAVADKMMEHRGPARIYNSEEESIEAINNGEINPGDVVVIKNEGPKGGPGMREMLSPTSALAGMGLDDSVALITDGRFSGATRGAAIGHVSPEAAAGGPIAALEEGDIIHIDMEKFILEVELSEEELKSRMEKVEPFVPDISGYLKRYAKLVGSASKGAVLD
;
A
#
# COMPACT_ATOMS: atom_id res chain seq x y z
N ARG A 1 -14.05 37.31 9.56
CA ARG A 1 -14.12 37.38 8.07
C ARG A 1 -14.39 35.95 7.61
N ARG A 2 -15.53 35.66 6.93
CA ARG A 2 -15.71 34.38 6.22
C ARG A 2 -14.59 34.28 5.18
N ASN A 3 -13.78 33.24 5.24
CA ASN A 3 -12.83 32.97 4.18
C ASN A 3 -13.59 32.78 2.87
N ILE A 4 -13.05 33.27 1.75
CA ILE A 4 -13.62 33.06 0.43
C ILE A 4 -13.56 31.56 0.12
N MET A 5 -14.71 30.91 -0.02
CA MET A 5 -14.79 29.49 -0.37
C MET A 5 -14.46 29.29 -1.85
N ARG A 6 -13.85 28.16 -2.21
CA ARG A 6 -13.61 27.80 -3.62
C ARG A 6 -14.94 27.73 -4.38
N SER A 7 -15.96 27.14 -3.75
CA SER A 7 -17.32 26.98 -4.30
C SER A 7 -18.04 28.32 -4.54
N ASP A 8 -17.56 29.42 -3.99
CA ASP A 8 -18.13 30.76 -4.31
C ASP A 8 -18.07 31.09 -5.81
N LYS A 9 -17.10 30.49 -6.55
CA LYS A 9 -16.98 30.61 -8.00
C LYS A 9 -18.17 30.04 -8.78
N ILE A 10 -18.95 29.15 -8.18
CA ILE A 10 -20.14 28.53 -8.79
C ILE A 10 -21.44 28.90 -8.06
N LYS A 11 -21.36 29.51 -6.87
CA LYS A 11 -22.52 29.87 -6.04
C LYS A 11 -22.87 31.36 -6.03
N LYS A 12 -21.86 32.24 -6.11
CA LYS A 12 -22.05 33.69 -5.86
C LYS A 12 -21.92 34.54 -7.12
N GLY A 13 -22.79 35.53 -7.21
CA GLY A 13 -22.81 36.52 -8.32
C GLY A 13 -23.90 36.23 -9.36
N ILE A 14 -24.13 37.20 -10.24
CA ILE A 14 -25.19 37.13 -11.29
C ILE A 14 -24.79 36.09 -12.34
N ASP A 15 -23.53 36.08 -12.75
CA ASP A 15 -23.00 35.20 -13.82
C ASP A 15 -23.03 33.71 -13.44
N THR A 16 -23.15 33.38 -12.14
CA THR A 16 -23.26 32.02 -11.65
C THR A 16 -24.70 31.51 -11.57
N ALA A 17 -25.71 32.29 -11.97
CA ALA A 17 -27.11 31.84 -11.98
C ALA A 17 -27.33 30.51 -12.75
N PRO A 18 -26.69 30.27 -13.93
CA PRO A 18 -26.79 28.96 -14.60
C PRO A 18 -26.24 27.79 -13.75
N HIS A 19 -25.14 27.99 -13.03
CA HIS A 19 -24.56 26.98 -12.14
C HIS A 19 -25.52 26.68 -10.98
N ARG A 20 -26.08 27.72 -10.33
CA ARG A 20 -27.07 27.52 -9.25
C ARG A 20 -28.32 26.79 -9.73
N SER A 21 -28.77 27.07 -10.98
CA SER A 21 -29.90 26.34 -11.56
C SER A 21 -29.67 24.82 -11.60
N LEU A 22 -28.44 24.39 -11.90
CA LEU A 22 -28.07 22.97 -11.88
C LEU A 22 -27.96 22.44 -10.45
N LEU A 23 -27.44 23.22 -9.52
CA LEU A 23 -27.37 22.83 -8.10
C LEU A 23 -28.78 22.69 -7.48
N TYR A 24 -29.72 23.58 -7.82
CA TYR A 24 -31.14 23.44 -7.44
C TYR A 24 -31.79 22.20 -8.04
N ALA A 25 -31.39 21.79 -9.26
CA ALA A 25 -31.89 20.57 -9.87
C ALA A 25 -31.43 19.28 -9.14
N LEU A 26 -30.36 19.36 -8.31
CA LEU A 26 -29.94 18.30 -7.40
C LEU A 26 -30.78 18.25 -6.10
N GLY A 27 -31.71 19.20 -5.91
CA GLY A 27 -32.51 19.33 -4.69
C GLY A 27 -31.87 20.19 -3.61
N LEU A 28 -30.73 20.86 -3.90
CA LEU A 28 -30.13 21.81 -2.96
C LEU A 28 -31.00 23.09 -2.89
N ASP A 29 -31.02 23.74 -1.75
CA ASP A 29 -31.68 25.02 -1.54
C ASP A 29 -30.68 26.14 -1.24
N ASP A 30 -31.17 27.38 -1.04
CA ASP A 30 -30.31 28.53 -0.75
C ASP A 30 -29.50 28.34 0.53
N ASN A 31 -30.06 27.65 1.50
CA ASN A 31 -29.41 27.33 2.77
C ASN A 31 -28.22 26.37 2.56
N ASP A 32 -28.35 25.42 1.62
CA ASP A 32 -27.27 24.51 1.25
C ASP A 32 -26.17 25.22 0.48
N LEU A 33 -26.54 26.16 -0.38
CA LEU A 33 -25.58 26.94 -1.16
C LEU A 33 -24.79 27.96 -0.31
N ASP A 34 -25.33 28.36 0.84
CA ASP A 34 -24.59 29.21 1.80
C ASP A 34 -23.51 28.48 2.60
N LYS A 35 -23.50 27.15 2.57
CA LYS A 35 -22.54 26.27 3.28
C LYS A 35 -21.33 25.92 2.39
N PRO A 36 -20.22 25.45 2.98
CA PRO A 36 -19.16 24.79 2.23
C PRO A 36 -19.67 23.55 1.50
N LEU A 37 -19.26 23.35 0.24
CA LEU A 37 -19.54 22.13 -0.52
C LEU A 37 -18.42 21.12 -0.31
N ILE A 38 -18.72 20.01 0.36
CA ILE A 38 -17.75 18.97 0.71
C ILE A 38 -17.96 17.76 -0.18
N GLY A 39 -16.92 17.41 -0.94
CA GLY A 39 -16.90 16.20 -1.74
C GLY A 39 -16.71 14.95 -0.89
N ILE A 40 -17.41 13.87 -1.23
CA ILE A 40 -17.15 12.53 -0.69
C ILE A 40 -16.80 11.63 -1.87
N ALA A 41 -15.50 11.35 -2.03
CA ALA A 41 -15.02 10.40 -3.02
C ALA A 41 -15.19 8.98 -2.47
N ASN A 42 -16.18 8.24 -2.96
CA ASN A 42 -16.53 6.91 -2.47
C ASN A 42 -16.16 5.83 -3.52
N SER A 43 -15.35 4.85 -3.11
CA SER A 43 -14.99 3.70 -3.96
C SER A 43 -15.86 2.45 -3.72
N ALA A 44 -17.05 2.60 -3.13
CA ALA A 44 -18.00 1.51 -2.93
C ALA A 44 -18.30 0.77 -4.24
N ASN A 45 -18.28 -0.55 -4.18
CA ASN A 45 -18.67 -1.43 -5.30
C ASN A 45 -19.01 -2.84 -4.79
N ASP A 46 -19.60 -3.65 -5.66
CA ASP A 46 -20.02 -5.03 -5.35
C ASP A 46 -18.96 -6.09 -5.66
N ILE A 47 -17.79 -5.70 -6.21
CA ILE A 47 -16.75 -6.61 -6.70
C ILE A 47 -15.72 -6.89 -5.61
N ILE A 48 -15.40 -5.89 -4.79
CA ILE A 48 -14.31 -5.94 -3.81
C ILE A 48 -14.88 -6.15 -2.41
N PRO A 49 -14.52 -7.23 -1.69
CA PRO A 49 -15.01 -7.46 -0.32
C PRO A 49 -14.75 -6.28 0.61
N GLY A 50 -13.58 -5.65 0.50
CA GLY A 50 -13.22 -4.46 1.26
C GLY A 50 -14.05 -3.21 0.96
N HIS A 51 -14.79 -3.19 -0.15
CA HIS A 51 -15.53 -2.02 -0.63
C HIS A 51 -17.06 -2.18 -0.57
N LYS A 52 -17.54 -3.40 -0.35
CA LYS A 52 -18.97 -3.73 -0.34
C LYS A 52 -19.79 -2.93 0.66
N HIS A 53 -19.19 -2.52 1.77
CA HIS A 53 -19.87 -1.81 2.86
C HIS A 53 -19.57 -0.29 2.89
N LEU A 54 -18.81 0.25 1.95
CA LEU A 54 -18.35 1.65 2.00
C LEU A 54 -19.48 2.66 1.87
N ASP A 55 -20.64 2.29 1.33
CA ASP A 55 -21.82 3.15 1.34
C ASP A 55 -22.31 3.45 2.76
N ARG A 56 -22.16 2.52 3.70
CA ARG A 56 -22.48 2.75 5.12
C ARG A 56 -21.50 3.72 5.77
N ILE A 57 -20.22 3.66 5.35
CA ILE A 57 -19.19 4.62 5.79
C ILE A 57 -19.53 6.01 5.23
N LYS A 58 -19.85 6.09 3.93
CA LYS A 58 -20.28 7.32 3.25
C LYS A 58 -21.46 7.97 3.97
N ASP A 59 -22.52 7.22 4.30
CA ASP A 59 -23.67 7.74 5.02
C ASP A 59 -23.28 8.32 6.39
N ALA A 60 -22.36 7.68 7.10
CA ALA A 60 -21.89 8.18 8.38
C ALA A 60 -21.05 9.46 8.25
N VAL A 61 -20.20 9.55 7.20
CA VAL A 61 -19.43 10.77 6.86
C VAL A 61 -20.38 11.91 6.54
N GLU A 62 -21.39 11.69 5.70
CA GLU A 62 -22.41 12.66 5.32
C GLU A 62 -23.12 13.23 6.54
N HIS A 63 -23.52 12.36 7.49
CA HIS A 63 -24.09 12.80 8.78
C HIS A 63 -23.11 13.70 9.56
N GLY A 64 -21.82 13.37 9.56
CA GLY A 64 -20.79 14.18 10.23
C GLY A 64 -20.65 15.58 9.61
N ILE A 65 -20.59 15.67 8.28
CA ILE A 65 -20.50 16.90 7.51
C ILE A 65 -21.76 17.78 7.74
N THR A 66 -22.93 17.19 7.56
CA THR A 66 -24.22 17.92 7.66
C THR A 66 -24.45 18.46 9.07
N ALA A 67 -24.17 17.64 10.10
CA ALA A 67 -24.28 18.06 11.50
C ALA A 67 -23.30 19.19 11.86
N SER A 68 -22.21 19.35 11.10
CA SER A 68 -21.21 20.42 11.28
C SER A 68 -21.43 21.61 10.34
N GLY A 69 -22.57 21.67 9.63
CA GLY A 69 -22.96 22.83 8.80
C GLY A 69 -22.39 22.86 7.39
N GLY A 70 -21.96 21.72 6.84
CA GLY A 70 -21.55 21.55 5.46
C GLY A 70 -22.64 20.95 4.58
N THR A 71 -22.50 21.09 3.25
CA THR A 71 -23.30 20.40 2.25
C THR A 71 -22.46 19.29 1.63
N ALA A 72 -22.85 18.04 1.82
CA ALA A 72 -22.14 16.88 1.33
C ALA A 72 -22.56 16.52 -0.11
N LEU A 73 -21.59 16.28 -0.98
CA LEU A 73 -21.79 15.87 -2.38
C LEU A 73 -20.95 14.63 -2.66
N THR A 74 -21.62 13.48 -2.83
CA THR A 74 -20.95 12.21 -3.09
C THR A 74 -20.71 12.00 -4.58
N PHE A 75 -19.53 11.49 -4.93
CA PHE A 75 -19.20 10.97 -6.24
C PHE A 75 -18.41 9.66 -6.12
N SER A 76 -18.47 8.82 -7.17
CA SER A 76 -17.83 7.51 -7.16
C SER A 76 -16.46 7.56 -7.85
N THR A 77 -15.55 6.72 -7.38
CA THR A 77 -14.33 6.36 -8.11
C THR A 77 -14.19 4.85 -8.21
N ILE A 78 -13.25 4.40 -9.04
CA ILE A 78 -13.06 2.97 -9.32
C ILE A 78 -12.22 2.29 -8.25
N GLY A 79 -12.19 0.95 -8.29
CA GLY A 79 -11.26 0.12 -7.55
C GLY A 79 -11.04 -1.22 -8.26
N VAL A 80 -9.84 -1.78 -8.09
CA VAL A 80 -9.48 -3.14 -8.53
C VAL A 80 -9.06 -3.91 -7.29
N CYS A 81 -9.53 -5.15 -7.15
CA CYS A 81 -9.14 -6.03 -6.05
C CYS A 81 -7.90 -6.82 -6.43
N ASP A 82 -6.79 -6.58 -5.75
CA ASP A 82 -5.53 -7.29 -5.99
C ASP A 82 -5.69 -8.81 -5.78
N GLY A 83 -6.37 -9.23 -4.72
CA GLY A 83 -6.59 -10.65 -4.43
C GLY A 83 -7.37 -11.38 -5.53
N ILE A 84 -8.41 -10.75 -6.12
CA ILE A 84 -9.16 -11.33 -7.24
C ILE A 84 -8.36 -11.27 -8.55
N ALA A 85 -7.52 -10.26 -8.71
CA ALA A 85 -6.69 -10.08 -9.90
C ALA A 85 -5.39 -10.92 -9.87
N MET A 86 -5.04 -11.52 -8.75
CA MET A 86 -3.81 -12.29 -8.55
C MET A 86 -3.74 -13.52 -9.45
N GLY A 87 -2.55 -13.78 -10.03
CA GLY A 87 -2.29 -14.98 -10.83
C GLY A 87 -2.87 -14.97 -12.26
N HIS A 88 -3.35 -13.82 -12.75
CA HIS A 88 -3.80 -13.66 -14.14
C HIS A 88 -3.60 -12.23 -14.65
N SER A 89 -3.85 -11.99 -15.94
CA SER A 89 -3.63 -10.70 -16.62
C SER A 89 -4.37 -9.50 -16.02
N GLY A 90 -5.39 -9.72 -15.19
CA GLY A 90 -6.08 -8.66 -14.45
C GLY A 90 -5.16 -7.90 -13.50
N MET A 91 -4.07 -8.52 -13.04
CA MET A 91 -3.15 -7.91 -12.09
C MET A 91 -2.38 -6.70 -12.66
N HIS A 92 -2.23 -6.62 -13.98
CA HIS A 92 -1.68 -5.44 -14.65
C HIS A 92 -2.50 -4.16 -14.42
N TYR A 93 -3.82 -4.31 -14.15
CA TYR A 93 -4.70 -3.17 -13.92
C TYR A 93 -4.69 -2.67 -12.47
N SER A 94 -4.18 -3.46 -11.53
CA SER A 94 -4.18 -3.10 -10.10
C SER A 94 -3.41 -1.82 -9.85
N LEU A 95 -2.08 -1.80 -9.97
CA LEU A 95 -1.28 -0.59 -9.74
C LEU A 95 -1.64 0.53 -10.73
N ALA A 96 -1.88 0.19 -12.00
CA ALA A 96 -2.24 1.17 -13.00
C ALA A 96 -3.54 1.94 -12.66
N SER A 97 -4.48 1.31 -11.94
CA SER A 97 -5.71 1.96 -11.48
C SER A 97 -5.47 3.06 -10.43
N ARG A 98 -4.36 3.03 -9.69
CA ARG A 98 -3.97 4.05 -8.71
C ARG A 98 -3.95 5.45 -9.33
N GLU A 99 -3.39 5.56 -10.52
CA GLU A 99 -3.30 6.82 -11.28
C GLU A 99 -4.68 7.30 -11.73
N ILE A 100 -5.52 6.41 -12.28
CA ILE A 100 -6.89 6.76 -12.68
C ILE A 100 -7.69 7.27 -11.48
N ILE A 101 -7.50 6.66 -10.31
CA ILE A 101 -8.18 7.07 -9.08
C ILE A 101 -7.77 8.49 -8.73
N ALA A 102 -6.47 8.79 -8.67
CA ALA A 102 -5.96 10.12 -8.38
C ALA A 102 -6.49 11.15 -9.38
N ASP A 103 -6.37 10.89 -10.68
CA ASP A 103 -6.81 11.77 -11.77
C ASP A 103 -8.33 11.99 -11.74
N SER A 104 -9.11 10.93 -11.50
CA SER A 104 -10.58 11.05 -11.49
C SER A 104 -11.08 11.91 -10.32
N VAL A 105 -10.49 11.76 -9.15
CA VAL A 105 -10.81 12.58 -7.97
C VAL A 105 -10.42 14.04 -8.22
N GLU A 106 -9.21 14.27 -8.73
CA GLU A 106 -8.76 15.61 -9.09
C GLU A 106 -9.70 16.29 -10.08
N ALA A 107 -10.05 15.59 -11.15
CA ALA A 107 -10.93 16.12 -12.21
C ALA A 107 -12.30 16.55 -11.66
N VAL A 108 -12.93 15.72 -10.82
CA VAL A 108 -14.22 16.04 -10.21
C VAL A 108 -14.12 17.20 -9.25
N VAL A 109 -13.15 17.20 -8.35
CA VAL A 109 -13.01 18.24 -7.32
C VAL A 109 -12.70 19.59 -7.93
N ASN A 110 -11.78 19.66 -8.90
CA ASN A 110 -11.41 20.91 -9.58
C ASN A 110 -12.52 21.38 -10.52
N GLY A 111 -13.18 20.47 -11.24
CA GLY A 111 -14.29 20.81 -12.14
C GLY A 111 -15.49 21.41 -11.40
N HIS A 112 -15.77 20.95 -10.19
CA HIS A 112 -16.92 21.38 -9.38
C HIS A 112 -16.58 22.35 -8.23
N GLN A 113 -15.30 22.73 -8.12
CA GLN A 113 -14.81 23.74 -7.14
C GLN A 113 -15.22 23.43 -5.69
N LEU A 114 -15.05 22.16 -5.26
CA LEU A 114 -15.39 21.73 -3.90
C LEU A 114 -14.43 22.36 -2.87
N ASP A 115 -14.94 22.64 -1.66
CA ASP A 115 -14.22 23.36 -0.60
C ASP A 115 -13.39 22.43 0.30
N GLY A 116 -13.79 21.16 0.40
CA GLY A 116 -13.11 20.12 1.16
C GLY A 116 -13.47 18.74 0.63
N LEU A 117 -12.77 17.72 1.10
CA LEU A 117 -12.86 16.36 0.56
C LEU A 117 -12.77 15.32 1.65
N VAL A 118 -13.66 14.33 1.62
CA VAL A 118 -13.49 13.06 2.36
C VAL A 118 -13.29 11.95 1.36
N LEU A 119 -12.24 11.16 1.55
CA LEU A 119 -11.82 10.08 0.67
C LEU A 119 -12.09 8.74 1.38
N ILE A 120 -12.86 7.87 0.73
CA ILE A 120 -13.30 6.59 1.30
C ILE A 120 -12.72 5.42 0.48
N PRO A 121 -11.44 5.07 0.67
CA PRO A 121 -10.81 3.87 0.13
C PRO A 121 -10.92 2.69 1.10
N ASN A 122 -10.42 1.51 0.68
CA ASN A 122 -10.08 0.44 1.63
C ASN A 122 -9.03 -0.56 1.12
N CYS A 123 -8.88 -0.76 -0.19
CA CYS A 123 -7.96 -1.76 -0.75
C CYS A 123 -6.67 -1.17 -1.31
N ASP A 124 -5.76 -2.05 -1.67
CA ASP A 124 -4.32 -1.92 -1.88
C ASP A 124 -3.89 -0.67 -2.65
N LYS A 125 -4.48 -0.41 -3.82
CA LYS A 125 -4.08 0.69 -4.71
C LYS A 125 -5.02 1.88 -4.64
N ILE A 126 -6.23 1.66 -4.07
CA ILE A 126 -7.23 2.72 -3.90
C ILE A 126 -6.80 3.68 -2.78
N VAL A 127 -6.26 3.13 -1.67
CA VAL A 127 -5.79 3.95 -0.55
C VAL A 127 -4.70 4.93 -1.01
N PRO A 128 -3.56 4.48 -1.58
CA PRO A 128 -2.53 5.41 -2.04
C PRO A 128 -3.01 6.32 -3.18
N GLY A 129 -3.86 5.85 -4.11
CA GLY A 129 -4.42 6.69 -5.17
C GLY A 129 -5.25 7.86 -4.63
N MET A 130 -6.05 7.63 -3.60
CA MET A 130 -6.80 8.70 -2.94
C MET A 130 -5.89 9.63 -2.11
N MET A 131 -4.84 9.11 -1.48
CA MET A 131 -3.85 9.93 -0.77
C MET A 131 -3.05 10.82 -1.75
N MET A 132 -2.69 10.29 -2.92
CA MET A 132 -2.08 11.07 -4.01
C MET A 132 -3.01 12.20 -4.46
N ALA A 133 -4.31 11.92 -4.64
CA ALA A 133 -5.29 12.96 -4.98
C ALA A 133 -5.40 14.04 -3.89
N ALA A 134 -5.39 13.67 -2.61
CA ALA A 134 -5.40 14.62 -1.51
C ALA A 134 -4.17 15.55 -1.53
N ALA A 135 -2.97 14.96 -1.71
CA ALA A 135 -1.71 15.71 -1.81
C ALA A 135 -1.70 16.69 -2.98
N ARG A 136 -2.09 16.21 -4.18
CA ARG A 136 -2.12 17.00 -5.43
C ARG A 136 -3.12 18.13 -5.39
N LEU A 137 -4.30 17.92 -4.81
CA LEU A 137 -5.37 18.91 -4.73
C LEU A 137 -5.11 20.02 -3.72
N ASP A 138 -4.42 19.71 -2.66
CA ASP A 138 -4.08 20.63 -1.57
C ASP A 138 -5.26 21.47 -1.07
N ILE A 139 -6.39 20.81 -0.84
CA ILE A 139 -7.56 21.36 -0.15
C ILE A 139 -7.81 20.55 1.12
N PRO A 140 -8.52 21.09 2.14
CA PRO A 140 -8.87 20.36 3.34
C PRO A 140 -9.39 18.96 3.00
N ALA A 141 -8.69 17.91 3.42
CA ALA A 141 -9.00 16.53 3.04
C ALA A 141 -8.78 15.54 4.19
N VAL A 142 -9.68 14.56 4.34
CA VAL A 142 -9.61 13.50 5.34
C VAL A 142 -9.78 12.15 4.65
N VAL A 143 -8.91 11.20 4.96
CA VAL A 143 -9.03 9.80 4.54
C VAL A 143 -9.77 9.02 5.64
N ILE A 144 -10.75 8.22 5.27
CA ILE A 144 -11.42 7.27 6.15
C ILE A 144 -11.59 5.93 5.44
N SER A 145 -10.88 4.91 5.88
CA SER A 145 -10.97 3.58 5.30
C SER A 145 -12.20 2.80 5.78
N GLY A 146 -12.55 1.76 5.01
CA GLY A 146 -13.58 0.81 5.43
C GLY A 146 -13.20 -0.07 6.61
N GLY A 147 -11.91 -0.19 6.91
CA GLY A 147 -11.34 -1.04 7.96
C GLY A 147 -11.05 -2.48 7.51
N PRO A 148 -10.21 -3.21 8.26
CA PRO A 148 -9.90 -4.62 8.01
C PRO A 148 -11.10 -5.52 8.29
N MET A 149 -11.18 -6.67 7.59
CA MET A 149 -12.06 -7.76 8.00
C MET A 149 -11.50 -8.46 9.25
N GLU A 150 -12.35 -9.17 9.97
CA GLU A 150 -11.92 -10.10 11.00
C GLU A 150 -11.30 -11.34 10.36
N HIS A 151 -10.41 -12.06 11.04
CA HIS A 151 -9.87 -13.33 10.54
C HIS A 151 -10.97 -14.39 10.46
N GLY A 152 -10.77 -15.38 9.60
CA GLY A 152 -11.58 -16.59 9.55
C GLY A 152 -11.13 -17.62 10.59
N SER A 153 -11.76 -18.78 10.58
CA SER A 153 -11.39 -19.90 11.45
C SER A 153 -11.58 -21.24 10.75
N HIS A 154 -10.58 -22.10 10.84
CA HIS A 154 -10.66 -23.50 10.40
C HIS A 154 -10.07 -24.40 11.48
N CYS A 155 -10.80 -25.43 11.89
CA CYS A 155 -10.42 -26.39 12.95
C CYS A 155 -9.95 -25.73 14.27
N GLY A 156 -10.47 -24.54 14.60
CA GLY A 156 -10.12 -23.79 15.81
C GLY A 156 -8.88 -22.89 15.67
N GLU A 157 -8.21 -22.91 14.52
CA GLU A 157 -7.10 -22.02 14.20
C GLU A 157 -7.62 -20.77 13.46
N ALA A 158 -7.00 -19.62 13.72
CA ALA A 158 -7.26 -18.39 12.98
C ALA A 158 -6.62 -18.49 11.59
N ILE A 159 -7.39 -18.19 10.56
CA ILE A 159 -6.94 -18.20 9.16
C ILE A 159 -7.34 -16.93 8.43
N ASP A 160 -6.63 -16.63 7.35
CA ASP A 160 -6.94 -15.55 6.43
C ASP A 160 -6.67 -15.96 4.96
N LEU A 161 -6.74 -15.02 4.03
CA LEU A 161 -6.51 -15.27 2.61
C LEU A 161 -5.12 -15.88 2.32
N HIS A 162 -4.10 -15.55 3.12
CA HIS A 162 -2.75 -16.12 2.98
C HIS A 162 -2.78 -17.65 3.12
N ASN A 163 -3.52 -18.16 4.11
CA ASN A 163 -3.64 -19.61 4.32
C ASN A 163 -4.33 -20.34 3.15
N VAL A 164 -5.22 -19.66 2.41
CA VAL A 164 -5.82 -20.25 1.19
C VAL A 164 -4.76 -20.45 0.10
N PHE A 165 -3.85 -19.48 -0.08
CA PHE A 165 -2.74 -19.62 -1.05
C PHE A 165 -1.77 -20.75 -0.65
N GLU A 166 -1.46 -20.88 0.65
CA GLU A 166 -0.64 -22.00 1.16
C GLU A 166 -1.34 -23.35 0.94
N ALA A 167 -2.66 -23.41 1.18
CA ALA A 167 -3.47 -24.61 0.97
C ALA A 167 -3.51 -25.03 -0.52
N VAL A 168 -3.56 -24.09 -1.46
CA VAL A 168 -3.41 -24.39 -2.90
C VAL A 168 -2.08 -25.07 -3.19
N GLY A 169 -0.97 -24.58 -2.63
CA GLY A 169 0.34 -25.24 -2.72
C GLY A 169 0.35 -26.66 -2.13
N SER A 170 -0.35 -26.85 -1.00
CA SER A 170 -0.49 -28.15 -0.35
C SER A 170 -1.29 -29.16 -1.18
N VAL A 171 -2.33 -28.74 -1.87
CA VAL A 171 -3.08 -29.60 -2.81
C VAL A 171 -2.22 -29.96 -4.02
N ASN A 172 -1.50 -29.00 -4.59
CA ASN A 172 -0.61 -29.24 -5.74
C ASN A 172 0.53 -30.23 -5.41
N SER A 173 1.02 -30.23 -4.16
CA SER A 173 2.03 -31.20 -3.67
C SER A 173 1.44 -32.54 -3.24
N GLY A 174 0.10 -32.68 -3.20
CA GLY A 174 -0.60 -33.89 -2.77
C GLY A 174 -0.63 -34.11 -1.25
N SER A 175 -0.31 -33.08 -0.46
CA SER A 175 -0.34 -33.14 1.02
C SER A 175 -1.70 -32.74 1.61
N MET A 176 -2.63 -32.21 0.81
CA MET A 176 -4.00 -31.84 1.17
C MET A 176 -4.96 -32.26 0.06
N ASP A 177 -6.21 -32.53 0.37
CA ASP A 177 -7.23 -32.81 -0.64
C ASP A 177 -8.03 -31.54 -1.01
N GLU A 178 -8.75 -31.59 -2.14
CA GLU A 178 -9.55 -30.46 -2.64
C GLU A 178 -10.74 -30.11 -1.72
N GLU A 179 -11.28 -31.09 -0.98
CA GLU A 179 -12.42 -30.87 -0.08
C GLU A 179 -11.99 -30.02 1.13
N GLU A 180 -10.82 -30.27 1.68
CA GLU A 180 -10.24 -29.48 2.76
C GLU A 180 -9.89 -28.05 2.28
N LEU A 181 -9.31 -27.91 1.09
CA LEU A 181 -9.07 -26.59 0.45
C LEU A 181 -10.38 -25.79 0.33
N ASP A 182 -11.46 -26.43 -0.13
CA ASP A 182 -12.77 -25.78 -0.27
C ASP A 182 -13.32 -25.30 1.08
N GLN A 183 -13.10 -26.04 2.16
CA GLN A 183 -13.52 -25.65 3.52
C GLN A 183 -12.70 -24.44 4.01
N ILE A 184 -11.39 -24.43 3.80
CA ILE A 184 -10.50 -23.32 4.13
C ILE A 184 -10.92 -22.07 3.34
N ALA A 185 -11.11 -22.20 2.02
CA ALA A 185 -11.50 -21.08 1.16
C ALA A 185 -12.82 -20.41 1.57
N ARG A 186 -13.81 -21.19 2.03
CA ARG A 186 -15.10 -20.68 2.53
C ARG A 186 -15.01 -19.99 3.88
N SER A 187 -13.98 -20.30 4.67
CA SER A 187 -13.85 -19.86 6.06
C SER A 187 -12.86 -18.72 6.24
N ALA A 188 -11.89 -18.56 5.33
CA ALA A 188 -10.76 -17.65 5.49
C ALA A 188 -11.14 -16.16 5.45
N CYS A 189 -12.17 -15.80 4.67
CA CYS A 189 -12.64 -14.42 4.51
C CYS A 189 -14.10 -14.31 4.98
N PRO A 190 -14.35 -14.12 6.29
CA PRO A 190 -15.68 -14.28 6.86
C PRO A 190 -16.63 -13.12 6.60
N GLY A 191 -16.17 -11.99 6.06
CA GLY A 191 -17.01 -10.80 5.91
C GLY A 191 -16.42 -9.68 5.08
N VAL A 192 -16.98 -8.49 5.26
CA VAL A 192 -16.53 -7.26 4.61
C VAL A 192 -15.30 -6.68 5.30
N GLY A 193 -14.47 -5.98 4.55
CA GLY A 193 -13.25 -5.33 5.03
C GLY A 193 -12.07 -5.59 4.08
N SER A 194 -10.98 -4.85 4.26
CA SER A 194 -9.69 -5.20 3.67
C SER A 194 -9.16 -6.52 4.28
N CYS A 195 -8.08 -7.06 3.76
CA CYS A 195 -7.49 -8.30 4.28
C CYS A 195 -7.28 -8.24 5.80
N ALA A 196 -7.35 -9.40 6.51
CA ALA A 196 -7.21 -9.44 7.97
C ALA A 196 -5.77 -9.23 8.46
N GLY A 197 -4.75 -9.48 7.61
CA GLY A 197 -3.32 -9.35 7.95
C GLY A 197 -2.70 -8.01 7.58
N MET A 198 -1.41 -7.85 7.88
CA MET A 198 -0.60 -6.67 7.52
C MET A 198 -0.10 -6.80 6.07
N PHE A 199 -1.06 -6.81 5.15
CA PHE A 199 -0.82 -6.74 3.71
C PHE A 199 -0.88 -5.28 3.24
N THR A 200 -0.83 -5.03 1.94
CA THR A 200 -0.70 -3.67 1.40
C THR A 200 -1.84 -2.73 1.82
N ALA A 201 -3.10 -3.21 1.77
CA ALA A 201 -4.25 -2.40 2.17
C ALA A 201 -4.13 -1.87 3.60
N ASN A 202 -3.85 -2.74 4.56
CA ASN A 202 -3.74 -2.37 5.96
C ASN A 202 -2.44 -1.61 6.26
N SER A 203 -1.35 -1.90 5.54
CA SER A 203 -0.14 -1.06 5.59
C SER A 203 -0.47 0.38 5.24
N MET A 204 -1.10 0.62 4.08
CA MET A 204 -1.43 1.97 3.64
C MET A 204 -2.52 2.64 4.49
N ASN A 205 -3.53 1.89 4.98
CA ASN A 205 -4.53 2.40 5.92
C ASN A 205 -3.91 2.84 7.25
N SER A 206 -2.92 2.10 7.74
CA SER A 206 -2.14 2.45 8.94
C SER A 206 -1.24 3.66 8.69
N LEU A 207 -0.54 3.70 7.55
CA LEU A 207 0.33 4.83 7.21
C LEU A 207 -0.45 6.11 6.87
N ALA A 208 -1.72 6.02 6.41
CA ALA A 208 -2.58 7.19 6.29
C ALA A 208 -2.85 7.86 7.66
N GLU A 209 -2.95 7.05 8.73
CA GLU A 209 -3.07 7.52 10.11
C GLU A 209 -1.76 8.18 10.58
N VAL A 210 -0.62 7.54 10.33
CA VAL A 210 0.71 8.05 10.74
C VAL A 210 1.08 9.33 10.00
N LEU A 211 0.79 9.42 8.69
CA LEU A 211 0.99 10.64 7.89
C LEU A 211 0.08 11.79 8.32
N GLY A 212 -0.89 11.54 9.20
CA GLY A 212 -1.82 12.54 9.69
C GLY A 212 -3.02 12.80 8.77
N LEU A 213 -3.21 12.08 7.65
CA LEU A 213 -4.36 12.23 6.73
C LEU A 213 -5.62 11.49 7.20
N ALA A 214 -5.52 10.64 8.22
CA ALA A 214 -6.64 9.90 8.78
C ALA A 214 -6.69 10.02 10.31
N LEU A 215 -7.88 9.84 10.89
CA LEU A 215 -8.07 9.87 12.34
C LEU A 215 -7.51 8.61 13.02
N PRO A 216 -7.10 8.70 14.30
CA PRO A 216 -6.69 7.56 15.10
C PRO A 216 -7.69 6.39 15.06
N GLY A 217 -7.19 5.18 14.78
CA GLY A 217 -8.00 3.96 14.61
C GLY A 217 -8.39 3.68 13.15
N ASN A 218 -8.01 4.54 12.20
CA ASN A 218 -8.28 4.31 10.78
C ASN A 218 -7.69 3.00 10.27
N GLY A 219 -6.46 2.67 10.65
CA GLY A 219 -5.75 1.49 10.18
C GLY A 219 -6.24 0.18 10.80
N THR A 220 -6.82 0.20 11.99
CA THR A 220 -6.98 -1.02 12.80
C THR A 220 -8.41 -1.37 13.20
N ILE A 221 -9.32 -0.42 13.36
CA ILE A 221 -10.71 -0.72 13.76
C ILE A 221 -11.36 -1.62 12.70
N PRO A 222 -11.84 -2.83 13.05
CA PRO A 222 -12.47 -3.73 12.07
C PRO A 222 -13.72 -3.13 11.41
N ALA A 223 -13.95 -3.51 10.16
CA ALA A 223 -15.03 -2.99 9.31
C ALA A 223 -16.42 -3.16 9.90
N VAL A 224 -16.64 -4.23 10.65
CA VAL A 224 -17.95 -4.60 11.23
C VAL A 224 -18.24 -3.95 12.57
N LYS A 225 -17.25 -3.31 13.21
CA LYS A 225 -17.41 -2.71 14.54
C LYS A 225 -18.16 -1.37 14.48
N ALA A 226 -18.97 -1.10 15.51
CA ALA A 226 -19.68 0.18 15.65
C ALA A 226 -18.71 1.38 15.74
N ASP A 227 -17.49 1.15 16.23
CA ASP A 227 -16.43 2.16 16.29
C ASP A 227 -16.05 2.69 14.91
N ARG A 228 -16.05 1.84 13.86
CA ARG A 228 -15.82 2.24 12.48
C ARG A 228 -16.83 3.30 12.01
N ILE A 229 -18.10 3.13 12.35
CA ILE A 229 -19.17 4.11 12.04
C ILE A 229 -18.99 5.40 12.83
N ARG A 230 -18.57 5.31 14.10
CA ARG A 230 -18.27 6.50 14.92
C ARG A 230 -17.07 7.28 14.35
N LEU A 231 -16.04 6.57 13.89
CA LEU A 231 -14.88 7.16 13.24
C LEU A 231 -15.25 7.86 11.93
N ALA A 232 -16.09 7.24 11.11
CA ALA A 232 -16.58 7.84 9.86
C ALA A 232 -17.34 9.16 10.11
N LYS A 233 -18.21 9.20 11.15
CA LYS A 233 -18.85 10.47 11.55
C LYS A 233 -17.84 11.50 12.04
N ALA A 234 -16.81 11.06 12.74
CA ALA A 234 -15.73 11.96 13.21
C ALA A 234 -14.94 12.53 12.02
N ALA A 235 -14.67 11.73 10.98
CA ALA A 235 -14.01 12.19 9.75
C ALA A 235 -14.81 13.30 9.05
N GLY A 236 -16.14 13.15 8.96
CA GLY A 236 -17.03 14.19 8.45
C GLY A 236 -17.02 15.49 9.28
N ARG A 237 -16.86 15.40 10.60
CA ARG A 237 -16.68 16.60 11.45
C ARG A 237 -15.29 17.20 11.29
N SER A 238 -14.27 16.34 11.13
CA SER A 238 -12.90 16.78 10.99
C SER A 238 -12.68 17.60 9.71
N VAL A 239 -13.17 17.16 8.56
CA VAL A 239 -13.05 17.93 7.31
C VAL A 239 -13.70 19.29 7.42
N MET A 240 -14.82 19.42 8.14
CA MET A 240 -15.49 20.71 8.35
C MET A 240 -14.64 21.68 9.18
N ARG A 241 -13.99 21.16 10.23
CA ARG A 241 -13.04 21.96 11.02
C ARG A 241 -11.84 22.37 10.17
N MET A 242 -11.26 21.46 9.39
CA MET A 242 -10.14 21.76 8.50
C MET A 242 -10.49 22.85 7.48
N VAL A 243 -11.72 22.85 6.94
CA VAL A 243 -12.20 23.93 6.05
C VAL A 243 -12.32 25.26 6.80
N GLU A 244 -12.76 25.25 8.05
CA GLU A 244 -12.87 26.46 8.87
C GLU A 244 -11.50 27.04 9.25
N GLU A 245 -10.53 26.17 9.59
CA GLU A 245 -9.17 26.53 10.02
C GLU A 245 -8.18 26.64 8.86
N ASP A 246 -8.59 26.31 7.61
CA ASP A 246 -7.78 26.26 6.39
C ASP A 246 -6.56 25.32 6.52
N ILE A 247 -6.74 24.16 7.18
CA ILE A 247 -5.72 23.13 7.30
C ILE A 247 -5.74 22.27 6.04
N ARG A 248 -4.60 22.14 5.37
CA ARG A 248 -4.47 21.47 4.07
C ARG A 248 -3.49 20.29 4.14
N PRO A 249 -3.51 19.40 3.16
CA PRO A 249 -2.52 18.33 3.05
C PRO A 249 -1.07 18.83 3.08
N SER A 250 -0.75 19.99 2.52
CA SER A 250 0.60 20.60 2.58
C SER A 250 1.04 21.01 3.99
N ASP A 251 0.11 21.24 4.92
CA ASP A 251 0.43 21.51 6.33
C ASP A 251 0.71 20.19 7.11
N ILE A 252 0.19 19.07 6.62
CA ILE A 252 0.22 17.74 7.25
C ILE A 252 1.35 16.88 6.67
N LEU A 253 1.41 16.79 5.34
CA LEU A 253 2.39 15.99 4.61
C LEU A 253 3.73 16.71 4.57
N THR A 254 4.46 16.66 5.67
CA THR A 254 5.81 17.21 5.79
C THR A 254 6.86 16.11 5.66
N LYS A 255 8.11 16.47 5.51
CA LYS A 255 9.23 15.50 5.50
C LYS A 255 9.23 14.65 6.78
N GLU A 256 8.98 15.29 7.93
CA GLU A 256 8.91 14.65 9.24
C GLU A 256 7.74 13.64 9.32
N ALA A 257 6.60 13.94 8.70
CA ALA A 257 5.46 13.03 8.62
C ALA A 257 5.80 11.78 7.78
N PHE A 258 6.54 11.93 6.68
CA PHE A 258 7.04 10.78 5.90
C PHE A 258 8.11 9.98 6.66
N GLU A 259 9.00 10.63 7.40
CA GLU A 259 9.96 9.94 8.28
C GLU A 259 9.23 9.14 9.36
N ASN A 260 8.20 9.70 9.99
CA ASN A 260 7.32 8.97 10.92
C ASN A 260 6.64 7.77 10.24
N ALA A 261 6.14 7.96 9.01
CA ALA A 261 5.50 6.87 8.26
C ALA A 261 6.47 5.72 8.00
N ILE A 262 7.70 6.00 7.56
CA ILE A 262 8.74 4.97 7.37
C ILE A 262 9.11 4.32 8.70
N THR A 263 9.21 5.08 9.80
CA THR A 263 9.51 4.55 11.13
C THR A 263 8.47 3.52 11.58
N VAL A 264 7.18 3.85 11.44
CA VAL A 264 6.10 2.92 11.78
C VAL A 264 6.05 1.74 10.81
N ASP A 265 6.27 1.97 9.51
CA ASP A 265 6.40 0.93 8.48
C ASP A 265 7.46 -0.11 8.86
N MET A 266 8.65 0.34 9.27
CA MET A 266 9.74 -0.52 9.71
C MET A 266 9.39 -1.29 10.99
N SER A 267 8.71 -0.65 11.93
CA SER A 267 8.37 -1.25 13.23
C SER A 267 7.24 -2.28 13.14
N LEU A 268 6.35 -2.15 12.17
CA LEU A 268 5.24 -3.07 11.90
C LEU A 268 5.62 -4.19 10.91
N GLY A 269 6.71 -4.05 10.17
CA GLY A 269 7.04 -4.96 9.06
C GLY A 269 5.94 -4.99 8.00
N CYS A 270 5.55 -3.84 7.48
CA CYS A 270 4.50 -3.67 6.50
C CYS A 270 4.81 -4.36 5.15
N SER A 271 3.96 -4.15 4.17
CA SER A 271 4.15 -4.65 2.80
C SER A 271 5.29 -3.91 2.08
N THR A 272 6.08 -4.59 1.26
CA THR A 272 7.07 -3.97 0.36
C THR A 272 6.48 -2.90 -0.57
N ASN A 273 5.17 -2.94 -0.81
CA ASN A 273 4.46 -1.92 -1.59
C ASN A 273 4.53 -0.52 -0.98
N THR A 274 4.81 -0.39 0.34
CA THR A 274 4.98 0.93 0.98
C THR A 274 6.17 1.68 0.41
N ALA A 275 7.27 0.97 0.05
CA ALA A 275 8.43 1.54 -0.64
C ALA A 275 8.13 2.04 -2.07
N LEU A 276 6.96 1.72 -2.62
CA LEU A 276 6.45 2.26 -3.88
C LEU A 276 5.44 3.39 -3.63
N HIS A 277 4.54 3.21 -2.66
CA HIS A 277 3.42 4.14 -2.46
C HIS A 277 3.79 5.38 -1.67
N LEU A 278 4.68 5.30 -0.67
CA LEU A 278 5.15 6.49 0.05
C LEU A 278 5.90 7.45 -0.86
N PRO A 279 6.85 7.01 -1.73
CA PRO A 279 7.45 7.88 -2.73
C PRO A 279 6.44 8.50 -3.71
N ALA A 280 5.41 7.75 -4.12
CA ALA A 280 4.36 8.28 -5.01
C ALA A 280 3.53 9.38 -4.35
N ILE A 281 3.15 9.23 -3.08
CA ILE A 281 2.42 10.25 -2.32
C ILE A 281 3.31 11.46 -2.06
N ALA A 282 4.59 11.24 -1.72
CA ALA A 282 5.56 12.30 -1.53
C ALA A 282 5.79 13.12 -2.82
N HIS A 283 5.85 12.45 -3.98
CA HIS A 283 5.93 13.11 -5.28
C HIS A 283 4.77 14.08 -5.49
N GLU A 284 3.53 13.66 -5.23
CA GLU A 284 2.35 14.53 -5.35
C GLU A 284 2.32 15.67 -4.32
N ALA A 285 2.95 15.47 -3.17
CA ALA A 285 3.14 16.51 -2.16
C ALA A 285 4.34 17.45 -2.46
N GLY A 286 5.09 17.21 -3.55
CA GLY A 286 6.30 17.96 -3.88
C GLY A 286 7.48 17.71 -2.93
N ILE A 287 7.50 16.55 -2.26
CA ILE A 287 8.54 16.16 -1.30
C ILE A 287 9.44 15.10 -1.93
N GLU A 288 10.74 15.32 -1.89
CA GLU A 288 11.73 14.32 -2.29
C GLU A 288 11.89 13.26 -1.18
N LEU A 289 11.56 12.00 -1.52
CA LEU A 289 11.67 10.86 -0.61
C LEU A 289 12.53 9.75 -1.25
N PRO A 290 13.86 9.80 -1.12
CA PRO A 290 14.74 8.79 -1.68
C PRO A 290 14.61 7.45 -0.93
N LEU A 291 14.75 6.33 -1.66
CA LEU A 291 14.67 4.99 -1.07
C LEU A 291 15.76 4.74 0.01
N ASP A 292 16.90 5.43 -0.05
CA ASP A 292 17.95 5.32 0.96
C ASP A 292 17.46 5.69 2.36
N LYS A 293 16.47 6.57 2.46
CA LYS A 293 15.86 6.96 3.72
C LYS A 293 15.22 5.77 4.47
N PHE A 294 14.71 4.78 3.72
CA PHE A 294 14.16 3.55 4.31
C PHE A 294 15.24 2.76 5.05
N ASN A 295 16.44 2.61 4.49
CA ASN A 295 17.55 1.93 5.16
C ASN A 295 18.07 2.72 6.36
N GLU A 296 18.24 4.05 6.22
CA GLU A 296 18.67 4.92 7.32
C GLU A 296 17.77 4.76 8.56
N ILE A 297 16.46 4.72 8.34
CA ILE A 297 15.48 4.54 9.42
C ILE A 297 15.44 3.08 9.88
N SER A 298 15.45 2.11 8.94
CA SER A 298 15.41 0.67 9.25
C SER A 298 16.55 0.22 10.17
N ASP A 299 17.73 0.84 10.07
CA ASP A 299 18.88 0.52 10.92
C ASP A 299 18.70 0.99 12.37
N GLN A 300 17.80 1.94 12.64
CA GLN A 300 17.59 2.54 13.94
C GLN A 300 16.29 2.08 14.62
N VAL A 301 15.33 1.58 13.84
CA VAL A 301 13.97 1.27 14.30
C VAL A 301 13.81 -0.23 14.46
N PRO A 302 13.52 -0.73 15.68
CA PRO A 302 13.27 -2.14 15.90
C PRO A 302 11.91 -2.58 15.36
N HIS A 303 11.80 -3.85 14.94
CA HIS A 303 10.55 -4.50 14.58
C HIS A 303 9.83 -4.96 15.85
N ILE A 304 8.74 -4.29 16.23
CA ILE A 304 8.05 -4.49 17.52
C ILE A 304 6.66 -5.13 17.39
N CYS A 305 6.13 -5.27 16.15
CA CYS A 305 4.84 -5.93 15.92
C CYS A 305 4.99 -7.01 14.86
N SER A 306 4.68 -8.26 15.19
CA SER A 306 4.72 -9.37 14.24
C SER A 306 3.29 -9.81 13.89
N LEU A 307 2.82 -9.35 12.73
CA LEU A 307 1.48 -9.61 12.21
C LEU A 307 1.55 -10.58 11.01
N THR A 308 0.45 -11.27 10.72
CA THR A 308 0.39 -12.17 9.55
C THR A 308 0.73 -11.39 8.27
N PRO A 309 1.55 -11.91 7.33
CA PRO A 309 2.07 -13.29 7.25
C PRO A 309 3.36 -13.55 8.04
N ALA A 310 4.04 -12.53 8.59
CA ALA A 310 5.30 -12.68 9.32
C ALA A 310 5.09 -13.27 10.74
N GLY A 311 3.90 -13.09 11.32
CA GLY A 311 3.51 -13.58 12.63
C GLY A 311 2.12 -14.21 12.64
N LYS A 312 1.58 -14.45 13.84
CA LYS A 312 0.27 -15.10 14.03
C LYS A 312 -0.88 -14.12 14.29
N ASN A 313 -0.56 -12.85 14.61
CA ASN A 313 -1.56 -11.86 14.96
C ASN A 313 -2.15 -11.20 13.71
N HIS A 314 -3.43 -10.85 13.79
CA HIS A 314 -4.17 -10.13 12.75
C HIS A 314 -4.41 -8.66 13.15
N MET A 315 -4.96 -7.86 12.26
CA MET A 315 -5.22 -6.43 12.50
C MET A 315 -6.15 -6.19 13.68
N GLU A 316 -7.11 -7.07 13.93
CA GLU A 316 -8.01 -6.97 15.10
C GLU A 316 -7.27 -7.15 16.44
N ASN A 317 -6.19 -7.97 16.46
CA ASN A 317 -5.34 -8.12 17.62
C ASN A 317 -4.55 -6.81 17.86
N LEU A 318 -4.00 -6.21 16.81
CA LEU A 318 -3.35 -4.91 16.92
C LEU A 318 -4.33 -3.81 17.39
N ASN A 319 -5.58 -3.83 16.89
CA ASN A 319 -6.61 -2.91 17.36
C ASN A 319 -6.87 -3.04 18.87
N THR A 320 -7.01 -4.26 19.37
CA THR A 320 -7.23 -4.51 20.81
C THR A 320 -6.02 -4.18 21.66
N ALA A 321 -4.81 -4.26 21.09
CA ALA A 321 -3.55 -3.89 21.74
C ALA A 321 -3.31 -2.38 21.87
N GLY A 322 -4.20 -1.55 21.28
CA GLY A 322 -4.12 -0.09 21.33
C GLY A 322 -3.96 0.59 19.97
N GLY A 323 -3.85 -0.19 18.89
CA GLY A 323 -3.81 0.31 17.51
C GLY A 323 -2.48 1.00 17.15
N ILE A 324 -2.52 1.75 16.05
CA ILE A 324 -1.32 2.41 15.50
C ILE A 324 -0.78 3.48 16.46
N HIS A 325 -1.64 4.23 17.13
CA HIS A 325 -1.18 5.25 18.08
C HIS A 325 -0.47 4.65 19.30
N ALA A 326 -0.80 3.40 19.70
CA ALA A 326 -0.04 2.70 20.74
C ALA A 326 1.37 2.29 20.25
N VAL A 327 1.50 1.91 18.97
CA VAL A 327 2.81 1.66 18.33
C VAL A 327 3.64 2.95 18.30
N ILE A 328 3.05 4.05 17.84
CA ILE A 328 3.70 5.37 17.80
C ILE A 328 4.13 5.79 19.22
N ASN A 329 3.27 5.60 20.22
CA ASN A 329 3.58 5.92 21.61
C ASN A 329 4.76 5.09 22.17
N GLU A 330 4.89 3.84 21.75
CA GLU A 330 6.04 3.00 22.11
C GLU A 330 7.33 3.53 21.45
N LEU A 331 7.27 3.85 20.15
CA LEU A 331 8.41 4.41 19.41
C LEU A 331 8.84 5.79 19.93
N ALA A 332 7.91 6.60 20.39
CA ALA A 332 8.18 7.91 20.97
C ALA A 332 9.02 7.84 22.26
N LYS A 333 8.95 6.73 23.02
CA LYS A 333 9.80 6.52 24.22
C LYS A 333 11.29 6.42 23.87
N GLY A 334 11.62 6.06 22.63
CA GLY A 334 12.98 5.96 22.12
C GLY A 334 13.42 7.16 21.27
N ASP A 335 12.67 8.26 21.30
CA ASP A 335 12.90 9.45 20.47
C ASP A 335 12.95 9.13 18.95
N LEU A 336 12.20 8.12 18.50
CA LEU A 336 12.18 7.64 17.11
C LEU A 336 11.10 8.32 16.25
N ILE A 337 10.25 9.17 16.82
CA ILE A 337 9.09 9.80 16.18
C ILE A 337 9.15 11.32 16.32
N ASN A 338 8.86 12.03 15.24
CA ASN A 338 8.67 13.48 15.22
C ASN A 338 7.27 13.82 15.75
N LEU A 339 7.19 14.31 16.98
CA LEU A 339 5.92 14.55 17.69
C LEU A 339 5.21 15.83 17.30
N ASP A 340 5.88 16.75 16.63
CA ASP A 340 5.34 18.07 16.22
C ASP A 340 4.52 18.02 14.91
N THR A 341 4.40 16.84 14.28
CA THR A 341 3.64 16.70 13.04
C THR A 341 2.15 16.91 13.28
N LEU A 342 1.51 17.68 12.36
CA LEU A 342 0.08 17.98 12.41
C LEU A 342 -0.74 16.82 11.80
N SER A 343 -1.97 16.63 12.28
CA SER A 343 -2.90 15.68 11.70
C SER A 343 -4.27 16.29 11.40
N VAL A 344 -5.13 15.50 10.73
CA VAL A 344 -6.55 15.86 10.49
C VAL A 344 -7.34 16.02 11.79
N THR A 345 -6.78 15.68 12.95
CA THR A 345 -7.36 16.03 14.26
C THR A 345 -7.26 17.53 14.54
N GLY A 346 -6.47 18.30 13.78
CA GLY A 346 -6.13 19.70 14.04
C GLY A 346 -5.18 19.89 15.22
N GLN A 347 -4.56 18.79 15.66
CA GLN A 347 -3.62 18.76 16.78
C GLN A 347 -2.30 18.16 16.31
N THR A 348 -1.25 18.37 17.12
CA THR A 348 0.02 17.68 16.92
C THR A 348 -0.07 16.22 17.34
N LEU A 349 0.82 15.40 16.81
CA LEU A 349 0.92 13.98 17.19
C LEU A 349 1.15 13.81 18.70
N GLU A 350 1.94 14.70 19.34
CA GLU A 350 2.12 14.71 20.80
C GLU A 350 0.80 14.86 21.55
N GLU A 351 -0.09 15.73 21.04
CA GLU A 351 -1.39 15.95 21.66
C GLU A 351 -2.32 14.75 21.47
N ASP A 352 -2.35 14.14 20.28
CA ASP A 352 -3.12 12.96 19.97
C ASP A 352 -2.72 11.77 20.85
N LEU A 353 -1.42 11.58 21.11
CA LEU A 353 -0.88 10.50 21.96
C LEU A 353 -1.29 10.61 23.44
N LYS A 354 -1.66 11.78 23.94
CA LYS A 354 -2.14 11.94 25.34
C LYS A 354 -3.39 11.13 25.66
N SER A 355 -4.13 10.71 24.64
CA SER A 355 -5.32 9.87 24.80
C SER A 355 -4.99 8.39 24.99
N ILE A 356 -3.75 7.94 24.75
CA ILE A 356 -3.34 6.55 24.85
C ILE A 356 -3.14 6.16 26.30
N ASN A 357 -3.99 5.25 26.78
CA ASN A 357 -3.97 4.78 28.17
C ASN A 357 -3.59 3.30 28.31
N PHE A 358 -3.46 2.58 27.20
CA PHE A 358 -3.23 1.14 27.20
C PHE A 358 -2.38 0.71 26.01
N VAL A 359 -1.42 -0.16 26.27
CA VAL A 359 -0.60 -0.87 25.26
C VAL A 359 -0.48 -2.31 25.71
N ASP A 360 -0.87 -3.25 24.85
CA ASP A 360 -0.64 -4.68 25.09
C ASP A 360 0.74 -5.08 24.56
N HIS A 361 1.68 -5.34 25.47
CA HIS A 361 3.05 -5.71 25.15
C HIS A 361 3.23 -7.18 24.71
N GLU A 362 2.18 -7.99 24.70
CA GLU A 362 2.21 -9.30 24.03
C GLU A 362 2.13 -9.14 22.50
N ILE A 363 1.44 -8.11 22.02
CA ILE A 363 1.25 -7.79 20.60
C ILE A 363 2.22 -6.71 20.14
N ILE A 364 2.27 -5.57 20.86
CA ILE A 364 3.18 -4.44 20.62
C ILE A 364 4.33 -4.56 21.62
N ARG A 365 5.42 -5.18 21.21
CA ARG A 365 6.58 -5.37 22.10
C ARG A 365 7.22 -4.04 22.47
N SER A 366 7.82 -3.99 23.68
CA SER A 366 8.61 -2.83 24.08
C SER A 366 9.91 -2.73 23.26
N LEU A 367 10.46 -1.53 23.17
CA LEU A 367 11.74 -1.27 22.48
C LEU A 367 12.89 -2.12 23.06
N ASP A 368 12.83 -2.48 24.34
CA ASP A 368 13.85 -3.32 25.01
C ASP A 368 13.73 -4.82 24.66
N ASN A 369 12.60 -5.25 24.07
CA ASN A 369 12.34 -6.66 23.72
C ASN A 369 11.66 -6.79 22.36
N PRO A 370 12.23 -6.28 21.27
CA PRO A 370 11.63 -6.35 19.94
C PRO A 370 11.70 -7.77 19.36
N TYR A 371 10.96 -8.01 18.26
CA TYR A 371 11.10 -9.23 17.46
C TYR A 371 12.46 -9.24 16.74
N HIS A 372 12.86 -8.11 16.15
CA HIS A 372 14.16 -7.90 15.52
C HIS A 372 14.69 -6.51 15.88
N GLN A 373 16.02 -6.38 15.97
CA GLN A 373 16.69 -5.12 16.32
C GLN A 373 16.65 -4.07 15.20
N ARG A 374 16.34 -4.48 13.98
CA ARG A 374 16.22 -3.63 12.80
C ARG A 374 14.84 -3.75 12.17
N GLY A 375 14.48 -2.78 11.37
CA GLY A 375 13.18 -2.69 10.70
C GLY A 375 12.85 -3.87 9.78
N GLY A 376 11.56 -4.05 9.51
CA GLY A 376 11.04 -5.19 8.75
C GLY A 376 11.31 -5.16 7.24
N LEU A 377 11.69 -4.01 6.67
CA LEU A 377 12.02 -3.87 5.24
C LEU A 377 13.49 -3.47 5.04
N ALA A 378 14.04 -3.85 3.88
CA ALA A 378 15.37 -3.41 3.43
C ALA A 378 15.34 -3.03 1.95
N ILE A 379 16.08 -1.99 1.60
CA ILE A 379 16.34 -1.58 0.20
C ILE A 379 17.73 -2.09 -0.17
N LEU A 380 17.81 -2.99 -1.15
CA LEU A 380 19.09 -3.53 -1.61
C LEU A 380 19.53 -2.77 -2.85
N LYS A 381 20.84 -2.51 -2.95
CA LYS A 381 21.49 -1.82 -4.07
C LYS A 381 22.72 -2.57 -4.53
N GLY A 382 23.18 -2.27 -5.72
CA GLY A 382 24.39 -2.82 -6.33
C GLY A 382 24.34 -2.68 -7.85
N ASN A 383 25.25 -3.36 -8.53
CA ASN A 383 25.33 -3.30 -9.99
C ASN A 383 24.10 -3.89 -10.69
N LEU A 384 23.32 -4.76 -9.99
CA LEU A 384 22.07 -5.31 -10.50
C LEU A 384 20.85 -4.41 -10.23
N ALA A 385 20.88 -3.63 -9.16
CA ALA A 385 19.80 -2.72 -8.76
C ALA A 385 20.35 -1.33 -8.38
N PRO A 386 20.92 -0.56 -9.32
CA PRO A 386 21.57 0.73 -9.00
C PRO A 386 20.59 1.79 -8.45
N GLU A 387 19.32 1.73 -8.80
CA GLU A 387 18.28 2.61 -8.26
C GLU A 387 17.58 2.01 -7.02
N GLY A 388 17.83 0.74 -6.69
CA GLY A 388 17.30 0.03 -5.54
C GLY A 388 16.35 -1.11 -5.90
N SER A 389 16.09 -1.93 -4.91
CA SER A 389 15.11 -3.01 -4.87
C SER A 389 14.63 -3.15 -3.44
N VAL A 390 13.54 -3.88 -3.17
CA VAL A 390 12.97 -4.00 -1.83
C VAL A 390 12.76 -5.46 -1.44
N VAL A 391 13.01 -5.76 -0.18
CA VAL A 391 12.73 -7.07 0.43
C VAL A 391 12.06 -6.91 1.79
N LYS A 392 11.11 -7.81 2.10
CA LYS A 392 10.52 -7.93 3.45
C LYS A 392 11.44 -8.77 4.33
N ARG A 393 12.47 -8.13 4.90
CA ARG A 393 13.50 -8.80 5.72
C ARG A 393 12.89 -9.56 6.91
N ALA A 394 11.84 -9.02 7.54
CA ALA A 394 11.15 -9.68 8.65
C ALA A 394 10.52 -11.05 8.30
N ALA A 395 10.37 -11.37 7.02
CA ALA A 395 9.82 -12.64 6.54
C ALA A 395 10.89 -13.58 5.95
N VAL A 396 12.16 -13.25 6.08
CA VAL A 396 13.30 -14.05 5.56
C VAL A 396 13.93 -14.86 6.68
N ALA A 397 14.19 -16.14 6.43
CA ALA A 397 14.91 -17.00 7.37
C ALA A 397 16.36 -16.56 7.53
N ASP A 398 16.93 -16.65 8.74
CA ASP A 398 18.30 -16.19 9.06
C ASP A 398 19.36 -16.72 8.08
N LYS A 399 19.24 -17.97 7.65
CA LYS A 399 20.18 -18.60 6.71
C LYS A 399 20.13 -18.03 5.28
N MET A 400 19.06 -17.29 4.94
CA MET A 400 18.85 -16.64 3.65
C MET A 400 19.14 -15.13 3.68
N MET A 401 19.55 -14.59 4.84
CA MET A 401 19.94 -13.19 4.96
C MET A 401 21.16 -12.83 4.10
N GLU A 402 22.04 -13.80 3.87
CA GLU A 402 23.08 -13.77 2.85
C GLU A 402 22.91 -14.97 1.92
N HIS A 403 22.80 -14.74 0.62
CA HIS A 403 22.62 -15.82 -0.36
C HIS A 403 23.48 -15.54 -1.61
N ARG A 404 24.05 -16.61 -2.18
CA ARG A 404 24.85 -16.56 -3.39
C ARG A 404 24.53 -17.78 -4.25
N GLY A 405 24.03 -17.55 -5.46
CA GLY A 405 23.60 -18.66 -6.31
C GLY A 405 23.49 -18.31 -7.78
N PRO A 406 23.38 -19.34 -8.65
CA PRO A 406 23.22 -19.16 -10.08
C PRO A 406 21.80 -18.68 -10.42
N ALA A 407 21.72 -17.75 -11.36
CA ALA A 407 20.47 -17.25 -11.90
C ALA A 407 19.72 -18.31 -12.72
N ARG A 408 18.39 -18.40 -12.52
CA ARG A 408 17.43 -19.10 -13.37
C ARG A 408 16.46 -18.06 -13.92
N ILE A 409 16.51 -17.82 -15.23
CA ILE A 409 15.93 -16.64 -15.85
C ILE A 409 14.61 -16.95 -16.56
N TYR A 410 13.57 -16.19 -16.20
CA TYR A 410 12.23 -16.30 -16.78
C TYR A 410 11.73 -14.92 -17.21
N ASN A 411 10.95 -14.86 -18.30
CA ASN A 411 10.44 -13.61 -18.86
C ASN A 411 9.02 -13.28 -18.39
N SER A 412 8.41 -14.15 -17.57
CA SER A 412 7.08 -13.95 -17.00
C SER A 412 6.89 -14.78 -15.74
N GLU A 413 5.86 -14.43 -14.97
CA GLU A 413 5.40 -15.22 -13.81
C GLU A 413 5.05 -16.65 -14.24
N GLU A 414 4.35 -16.82 -15.36
CA GLU A 414 3.88 -18.11 -15.86
C GLU A 414 5.03 -19.06 -16.17
N GLU A 415 6.07 -18.59 -16.88
CA GLU A 415 7.26 -19.39 -17.18
C GLU A 415 7.96 -19.86 -15.89
N SER A 416 8.06 -18.98 -14.90
CA SER A 416 8.70 -19.32 -13.62
C SER A 416 7.92 -20.36 -12.82
N ILE A 417 6.58 -20.26 -12.79
CA ILE A 417 5.71 -21.22 -12.11
C ILE A 417 5.81 -22.59 -12.76
N GLU A 418 5.81 -22.65 -14.10
CA GLU A 418 5.94 -23.89 -14.85
C GLU A 418 7.26 -24.60 -14.51
N ALA A 419 8.39 -23.87 -14.51
CA ALA A 419 9.70 -24.41 -14.18
C ALA A 419 9.78 -24.88 -12.72
N ILE A 420 9.22 -24.13 -11.76
CA ILE A 420 9.17 -24.53 -10.35
C ILE A 420 8.39 -25.84 -10.21
N ASN A 421 7.18 -25.90 -10.77
CA ASN A 421 6.31 -27.08 -10.67
C ASN A 421 6.89 -28.32 -11.37
N ASN A 422 7.67 -28.13 -12.44
CA ASN A 422 8.39 -29.22 -13.12
C ASN A 422 9.63 -29.72 -12.35
N GLY A 423 10.01 -29.07 -11.24
CA GLY A 423 11.19 -29.46 -10.46
C GLY A 423 12.52 -29.07 -11.12
N GLU A 424 12.53 -28.02 -11.93
CA GLU A 424 13.73 -27.52 -12.62
C GLU A 424 14.60 -26.63 -11.72
N ILE A 425 14.05 -26.16 -10.58
CA ILE A 425 14.74 -25.31 -9.61
C ILE A 425 15.38 -26.15 -8.52
N ASN A 426 16.63 -25.87 -8.21
CA ASN A 426 17.42 -26.57 -7.22
C ASN A 426 17.71 -25.69 -5.99
N PRO A 427 17.93 -26.31 -4.80
CA PRO A 427 18.44 -25.57 -3.65
C PRO A 427 19.70 -24.76 -4.01
N GLY A 428 19.73 -23.49 -3.64
CA GLY A 428 20.83 -22.57 -3.95
C GLY A 428 20.62 -21.72 -5.19
N ASP A 429 19.64 -22.00 -6.04
CA ASP A 429 19.33 -21.19 -7.22
C ASP A 429 18.75 -19.80 -6.83
N VAL A 430 18.89 -18.84 -7.76
CA VAL A 430 18.21 -17.55 -7.71
C VAL A 430 17.27 -17.44 -8.91
N VAL A 431 15.98 -17.51 -8.67
CA VAL A 431 14.95 -17.36 -9.71
C VAL A 431 14.81 -15.89 -10.05
N VAL A 432 14.99 -15.52 -11.30
CA VAL A 432 14.90 -14.15 -11.83
C VAL A 432 13.71 -14.06 -12.77
N ILE A 433 12.71 -13.24 -12.39
CA ILE A 433 11.54 -12.97 -13.22
C ILE A 433 11.64 -11.54 -13.72
N LYS A 434 11.89 -11.35 -15.02
CA LYS A 434 12.07 -10.04 -15.64
C LYS A 434 10.91 -9.67 -16.56
N ASN A 435 10.83 -8.39 -16.95
CA ASN A 435 9.79 -7.81 -17.79
C ASN A 435 8.42 -7.70 -17.08
N GLU A 436 8.39 -7.72 -15.76
CA GLU A 436 7.20 -7.51 -14.93
C GLU A 436 7.21 -6.12 -14.23
N GLY A 437 8.14 -5.24 -14.62
CA GLY A 437 8.28 -3.89 -14.12
C GLY A 437 7.19 -2.92 -14.61
N PRO A 438 7.25 -1.63 -14.21
CA PRO A 438 6.23 -0.62 -14.52
C PRO A 438 5.88 -0.51 -16.01
N LYS A 439 6.88 -0.60 -16.90
CA LYS A 439 6.72 -0.50 -18.37
C LYS A 439 6.61 -1.85 -19.04
N GLY A 440 7.45 -2.81 -18.63
CA GLY A 440 7.56 -4.12 -19.25
C GLY A 440 6.35 -5.00 -18.96
N GLY A 441 6.00 -5.15 -17.69
CA GLY A 441 4.73 -5.73 -17.22
C GLY A 441 3.79 -4.63 -16.75
N PRO A 442 3.14 -3.86 -17.67
CA PRO A 442 2.51 -2.61 -17.30
C PRO A 442 1.57 -2.75 -16.11
N GLY A 443 1.76 -1.88 -15.11
CA GLY A 443 1.12 -2.00 -13.81
C GLY A 443 1.94 -2.80 -12.80
N MET A 444 3.19 -3.18 -13.15
CA MET A 444 4.14 -3.78 -12.20
C MET A 444 3.51 -4.94 -11.42
N ARG A 445 3.25 -6.03 -12.13
CA ARG A 445 2.47 -7.19 -11.67
C ARG A 445 2.91 -7.65 -10.27
N GLU A 446 1.95 -7.85 -9.40
CA GLU A 446 2.18 -8.37 -8.05
C GLU A 446 2.00 -9.88 -8.05
N MET A 447 3.08 -10.61 -7.72
CA MET A 447 3.16 -12.06 -7.83
C MET A 447 3.13 -12.71 -6.44
N LEU A 448 2.38 -13.80 -6.30
CA LEU A 448 2.36 -14.65 -5.11
C LEU A 448 2.59 -16.12 -5.49
N SER A 449 2.15 -16.53 -6.67
CA SER A 449 2.20 -17.93 -7.10
C SER A 449 3.63 -18.51 -7.14
N PRO A 450 4.68 -17.82 -7.62
CA PRO A 450 6.03 -18.35 -7.60
C PRO A 450 6.55 -18.63 -6.18
N THR A 451 6.28 -17.72 -5.23
CA THR A 451 6.69 -17.88 -3.83
C THR A 451 5.94 -19.00 -3.14
N SER A 452 4.63 -19.12 -3.41
CA SER A 452 3.81 -20.23 -2.89
C SER A 452 4.21 -21.57 -3.48
N ALA A 453 4.57 -21.64 -4.77
CA ALA A 453 5.06 -22.85 -5.41
C ALA A 453 6.39 -23.32 -4.80
N LEU A 454 7.35 -22.41 -4.58
CA LEU A 454 8.61 -22.74 -3.88
C LEU A 454 8.36 -23.25 -2.46
N ALA A 455 7.47 -22.62 -1.70
CA ALA A 455 7.10 -23.06 -0.36
C ALA A 455 6.44 -24.46 -0.37
N GLY A 456 5.54 -24.72 -1.33
CA GLY A 456 4.92 -26.04 -1.52
C GLY A 456 5.91 -27.14 -1.85
N MET A 457 7.04 -26.81 -2.46
CA MET A 457 8.14 -27.75 -2.76
C MET A 457 9.22 -27.80 -1.66
N GLY A 458 9.09 -27.01 -0.58
CA GLY A 458 10.08 -26.96 0.50
C GLY A 458 11.39 -26.28 0.08
N LEU A 459 11.35 -25.35 -0.85
CA LEU A 459 12.51 -24.61 -1.39
C LEU A 459 12.58 -23.16 -0.91
N ASP A 460 11.59 -22.65 -0.20
CA ASP A 460 11.44 -21.26 0.26
C ASP A 460 12.57 -20.78 1.20
N ASP A 461 13.29 -21.72 1.80
CA ASP A 461 14.42 -21.47 2.69
C ASP A 461 15.80 -21.78 2.08
N SER A 462 15.86 -21.98 0.75
CA SER A 462 17.07 -22.34 0.00
C SER A 462 17.17 -21.72 -1.39
N VAL A 463 16.11 -21.10 -1.88
CA VAL A 463 16.02 -20.43 -3.18
C VAL A 463 15.62 -18.97 -2.96
N ALA A 464 16.28 -18.04 -3.64
CA ALA A 464 15.89 -16.63 -3.66
C ALA A 464 15.12 -16.32 -4.96
N LEU A 465 14.23 -15.31 -4.88
CA LEU A 465 13.53 -14.77 -6.05
C LEU A 465 13.87 -13.30 -6.24
N ILE A 466 14.06 -12.89 -7.49
CA ILE A 466 14.30 -11.48 -7.87
C ILE A 466 13.38 -11.11 -9.01
N THR A 467 12.81 -9.89 -8.99
CA THR A 467 11.97 -9.37 -10.07
C THR A 467 12.03 -7.85 -10.17
N ASP A 468 11.86 -7.33 -11.38
CA ASP A 468 11.56 -5.92 -11.62
C ASP A 468 10.06 -5.59 -11.41
N GLY A 469 9.21 -6.62 -11.25
CA GLY A 469 7.83 -6.53 -10.78
C GLY A 469 7.73 -6.42 -9.26
N ARG A 470 6.64 -6.96 -8.70
CA ARG A 470 6.37 -6.97 -7.25
C ARG A 470 6.09 -8.39 -6.75
N PHE A 471 6.43 -8.63 -5.50
CA PHE A 471 5.89 -9.76 -4.75
C PHE A 471 4.79 -9.28 -3.81
N SER A 472 3.78 -10.13 -3.60
CA SER A 472 2.66 -9.87 -2.71
C SER A 472 3.14 -9.58 -1.28
N GLY A 473 2.43 -8.73 -0.55
CA GLY A 473 2.63 -8.53 0.88
C GLY A 473 2.48 -9.81 1.72
N ALA A 474 1.85 -10.85 1.16
CA ALA A 474 1.71 -12.18 1.74
C ALA A 474 2.93 -13.09 1.53
N THR A 475 3.96 -12.65 0.80
CA THR A 475 5.15 -13.44 0.48
C THR A 475 6.02 -13.69 1.71
N ARG A 476 6.57 -14.91 1.82
CA ARG A 476 7.63 -15.33 2.74
C ARG A 476 8.88 -15.70 1.94
N GLY A 477 10.04 -15.70 2.60
CA GLY A 477 11.32 -16.07 2.02
C GLY A 477 12.06 -14.89 1.37
N ALA A 478 13.19 -15.18 0.74
CA ALA A 478 14.10 -14.21 0.12
C ALA A 478 13.55 -13.77 -1.25
N ALA A 479 12.48 -12.97 -1.24
CA ALA A 479 11.82 -12.43 -2.43
C ALA A 479 12.08 -10.93 -2.56
N ILE A 480 12.93 -10.56 -3.53
CA ILE A 480 13.39 -9.20 -3.79
C ILE A 480 12.64 -8.65 -5.01
N GLY A 481 11.80 -7.66 -4.79
CA GLY A 481 11.04 -6.99 -5.84
C GLY A 481 11.53 -5.58 -6.15
N HIS A 482 10.84 -4.92 -7.10
CA HIS A 482 11.09 -3.53 -7.49
C HIS A 482 12.51 -3.28 -8.00
N VAL A 483 13.19 -4.29 -8.55
CA VAL A 483 14.55 -4.11 -9.09
C VAL A 483 14.54 -2.99 -10.12
N SER A 484 15.30 -1.95 -9.84
CA SER A 484 15.30 -0.72 -10.62
C SER A 484 16.72 -0.30 -11.02
N PRO A 485 16.87 0.14 -12.30
CA PRO A 485 15.88 0.24 -13.39
C PRO A 485 15.36 -1.13 -13.85
N GLU A 486 14.08 -1.20 -14.28
CA GLU A 486 13.48 -2.42 -14.82
C GLU A 486 14.11 -2.88 -16.15
N ALA A 487 13.90 -4.14 -16.54
CA ALA A 487 14.41 -4.71 -17.78
C ALA A 487 13.94 -3.94 -19.02
N ALA A 488 12.67 -3.61 -19.14
CA ALA A 488 12.11 -2.88 -20.27
C ALA A 488 12.61 -1.43 -20.39
N ALA A 489 13.15 -0.86 -19.31
CA ALA A 489 13.82 0.43 -19.33
C ALA A 489 15.34 0.33 -19.58
N GLY A 490 15.87 -0.86 -19.90
CA GLY A 490 17.28 -1.12 -20.13
C GLY A 490 18.10 -1.28 -18.84
N GLY A 491 17.46 -1.63 -17.73
CA GLY A 491 18.15 -1.92 -16.48
C GLY A 491 19.04 -3.16 -16.53
N PRO A 492 20.01 -3.29 -15.61
CA PRO A 492 20.97 -4.40 -15.59
C PRO A 492 20.35 -5.79 -15.53
N ILE A 493 19.18 -5.92 -14.91
CA ILE A 493 18.43 -7.19 -14.85
C ILE A 493 18.12 -7.76 -16.25
N ALA A 494 17.99 -6.91 -17.26
CA ALA A 494 17.77 -7.33 -18.65
C ALA A 494 18.96 -8.09 -19.24
N ALA A 495 20.19 -7.80 -18.77
CA ALA A 495 21.44 -8.32 -19.29
C ALA A 495 21.90 -9.63 -18.62
N LEU A 496 21.14 -10.13 -17.63
CA LEU A 496 21.42 -11.40 -16.97
C LEU A 496 21.28 -12.57 -17.94
N GLU A 497 22.19 -13.52 -17.84
CA GLU A 497 22.19 -14.77 -18.57
C GLU A 497 22.07 -15.95 -17.59
N GLU A 498 21.60 -17.10 -18.10
CA GLU A 498 21.41 -18.32 -17.31
C GLU A 498 22.72 -18.75 -16.65
N GLY A 499 22.70 -18.96 -15.34
CA GLY A 499 23.85 -19.38 -14.55
C GLY A 499 24.74 -18.25 -14.02
N ASP A 500 24.47 -16.99 -14.31
CA ASP A 500 25.17 -15.86 -13.70
C ASP A 500 25.05 -15.92 -12.18
N ILE A 501 26.15 -15.68 -11.47
CA ILE A 501 26.15 -15.73 -10.01
C ILE A 501 25.62 -14.42 -9.45
N ILE A 502 24.55 -14.51 -8.67
CA ILE A 502 23.94 -13.37 -7.98
C ILE A 502 24.32 -13.44 -6.51
N HIS A 503 24.74 -12.31 -5.95
CA HIS A 503 25.03 -12.12 -4.54
C HIS A 503 24.00 -11.20 -3.91
N ILE A 504 23.35 -11.69 -2.84
CA ILE A 504 22.36 -10.99 -2.02
C ILE A 504 22.92 -10.93 -0.60
N ASP A 505 23.02 -9.74 -0.01
CA ASP A 505 23.38 -9.55 1.40
C ASP A 505 22.41 -8.51 2.01
N MET A 506 21.42 -8.98 2.75
CA MET A 506 20.38 -8.12 3.32
C MET A 506 20.86 -7.34 4.53
N GLU A 507 21.95 -7.77 5.18
CA GLU A 507 22.57 -7.04 6.28
C GLU A 507 23.40 -5.85 5.79
N LYS A 508 24.03 -5.99 4.61
CA LYS A 508 24.83 -4.93 3.96
C LYS A 508 24.06 -4.18 2.87
N PHE A 509 22.77 -4.54 2.65
CA PHE A 509 21.92 -3.95 1.62
C PHE A 509 22.46 -4.11 0.19
N ILE A 510 22.99 -5.30 -0.14
CA ILE A 510 23.63 -5.60 -1.41
C ILE A 510 22.74 -6.48 -2.29
N LEU A 511 22.64 -6.12 -3.58
CA LEU A 511 22.12 -6.95 -4.66
C LEU A 511 23.04 -6.77 -5.90
N GLU A 512 23.86 -7.79 -6.18
CA GLU A 512 24.88 -7.72 -7.23
C GLU A 512 24.92 -8.98 -8.08
N VAL A 513 25.31 -8.84 -9.33
CA VAL A 513 25.76 -9.94 -10.18
C VAL A 513 27.29 -9.94 -10.25
N GLU A 514 27.92 -11.12 -10.16
CA GLU A 514 29.37 -11.29 -10.18
C GLU A 514 29.92 -11.21 -11.61
N LEU A 515 29.75 -10.05 -12.24
CA LEU A 515 30.31 -9.70 -13.55
C LEU A 515 31.21 -8.48 -13.43
N SER A 516 32.21 -8.35 -14.31
CA SER A 516 32.94 -7.10 -14.40
C SER A 516 32.05 -5.98 -14.95
N GLU A 517 32.35 -4.72 -14.62
CA GLU A 517 31.63 -3.57 -15.15
C GLU A 517 31.62 -3.54 -16.67
N GLU A 518 32.77 -3.91 -17.29
CA GLU A 518 32.93 -3.95 -18.76
C GLU A 518 32.02 -5.04 -19.36
N GLU A 519 31.94 -6.22 -18.74
CA GLU A 519 31.09 -7.30 -19.24
C GLU A 519 29.61 -6.97 -19.11
N LEU A 520 29.18 -6.51 -17.94
CA LEU A 520 27.79 -6.11 -17.72
C LEU A 520 27.38 -5.02 -18.72
N LYS A 521 28.22 -3.99 -18.90
CA LYS A 521 27.96 -2.93 -19.87
C LYS A 521 27.88 -3.47 -21.30
N SER A 522 28.83 -4.35 -21.71
CA SER A 522 28.82 -4.96 -23.02
C SER A 522 27.59 -5.81 -23.30
N ARG A 523 27.05 -6.48 -22.27
CA ARG A 523 25.79 -7.23 -22.39
C ARG A 523 24.58 -6.27 -22.47
N MET A 524 24.52 -5.23 -21.64
CA MET A 524 23.45 -4.22 -21.69
C MET A 524 23.35 -3.55 -23.07
N GLU A 525 24.48 -3.27 -23.75
CA GLU A 525 24.48 -2.70 -25.09
C GLU A 525 23.90 -3.64 -26.17
N LYS A 526 23.77 -4.94 -25.87
CA LYS A 526 23.23 -5.97 -26.78
C LYS A 526 21.79 -6.34 -26.49
N VAL A 527 21.26 -5.90 -25.34
CA VAL A 527 19.87 -6.18 -24.98
C VAL A 527 18.92 -5.53 -25.97
N GLU A 528 18.07 -6.33 -26.58
CA GLU A 528 16.98 -5.79 -27.41
C GLU A 528 15.87 -5.23 -26.50
N PRO A 529 15.33 -4.04 -26.80
CA PRO A 529 14.24 -3.47 -26.02
C PRO A 529 13.01 -4.39 -25.97
N PHE A 530 12.58 -4.75 -24.78
CA PHE A 530 11.34 -5.50 -24.60
C PHE A 530 10.14 -4.57 -24.83
N VAL A 531 9.22 -4.99 -25.70
CA VAL A 531 7.98 -4.25 -25.97
C VAL A 531 6.80 -5.17 -25.65
N PRO A 532 6.02 -4.86 -24.59
CA PRO A 532 4.87 -5.68 -24.23
C PRO A 532 3.76 -5.61 -25.29
N ASP A 533 3.10 -6.72 -25.57
CA ASP A 533 1.91 -6.78 -26.43
C ASP A 533 0.67 -6.34 -25.67
N ILE A 534 0.43 -5.05 -25.64
CA ILE A 534 -0.63 -4.41 -24.85
C ILE A 534 -1.41 -3.37 -25.66
N SER A 535 -2.63 -3.13 -25.23
CA SER A 535 -3.55 -2.17 -25.85
C SER A 535 -4.26 -1.27 -24.82
N GLY A 536 -5.07 -0.34 -25.31
CA GLY A 536 -5.97 0.45 -24.47
C GLY A 536 -5.24 1.27 -23.39
N TYR A 537 -5.72 1.15 -22.15
CA TYR A 537 -5.21 1.92 -21.01
C TYR A 537 -3.75 1.54 -20.68
N LEU A 538 -3.43 0.25 -20.62
CA LEU A 538 -2.08 -0.20 -20.26
C LEU A 538 -1.02 0.31 -21.24
N LYS A 539 -1.35 0.46 -22.53
CA LYS A 539 -0.44 1.05 -23.52
C LYS A 539 -0.15 2.54 -23.26
N ARG A 540 -1.15 3.28 -22.75
CA ARG A 540 -0.94 4.68 -22.33
C ARG A 540 -0.13 4.76 -21.05
N TYR A 541 -0.47 3.92 -20.07
CA TYR A 541 0.25 3.82 -18.80
C TYR A 541 1.75 3.52 -19.03
N ALA A 542 2.09 2.48 -19.78
CA ALA A 542 3.48 2.10 -20.05
C ALA A 542 4.33 3.18 -20.72
N LYS A 543 3.69 4.13 -21.43
CA LYS A 543 4.40 5.26 -22.06
C LYS A 543 4.77 6.36 -21.08
N LEU A 544 3.98 6.55 -20.04
CA LEU A 544 4.07 7.68 -19.12
C LEU A 544 4.69 7.29 -17.78
N VAL A 545 4.59 6.01 -17.39
CA VAL A 545 5.03 5.56 -16.06
C VAL A 545 6.55 5.69 -15.90
N GLY A 546 6.93 6.25 -14.75
CA GLY A 546 8.32 6.38 -14.29
C GLY A 546 8.87 5.11 -13.64
N SER A 547 10.08 5.22 -13.06
CA SER A 547 10.75 4.12 -12.35
C SER A 547 10.02 3.76 -11.05
N ALA A 548 10.07 2.46 -10.69
CA ALA A 548 9.59 2.00 -9.40
C ALA A 548 10.33 2.65 -8.22
N SER A 549 11.61 2.98 -8.37
CA SER A 549 12.40 3.70 -7.37
C SER A 549 11.86 5.10 -7.02
N LYS A 550 10.98 5.65 -7.88
CA LYS A 550 10.31 6.94 -7.70
C LYS A 550 8.78 6.79 -7.52
N GLY A 551 8.32 5.60 -7.17
CA GLY A 551 6.91 5.34 -6.92
C GLY A 551 6.09 4.92 -8.14
N ALA A 552 6.69 4.71 -9.32
CA ALA A 552 6.01 4.36 -10.57
C ALA A 552 4.80 5.29 -10.85
N VAL A 553 5.00 6.60 -10.76
CA VAL A 553 4.01 7.64 -11.07
C VAL A 553 3.99 7.94 -12.56
N LEU A 554 2.91 8.55 -13.04
CA LEU A 554 2.81 9.06 -14.42
C LEU A 554 3.37 10.48 -14.49
N ASP A 555 4.39 10.70 -15.33
CA ASP A 555 4.98 12.00 -15.65
C ASP A 555 4.59 12.48 -17.05
#